data_d177e24881b1131a904174ff909db0d1
#
_entry.id   d177e24881b1131a904174ff909db0d1
#
_cell.length_a   1.000
_cell.length_b   1.000
_cell.length_c   1.000
_cell.angle_alpha   90.00
_cell.angle_beta   90.00
_cell.angle_gamma   90.00
#
_symmetry.space_group_name_H-M   'P 1'
#
loop_
_entity.id
_entity.type
_entity.pdbx_description
1 polymer ?
#
loop_
_entity_poly.entity_id
_entity_poly.type
_entity_poly.pdbx_seq_one_letter_code
_entity_poly.pdbx_strand_id
1 'polypeptide(L)'
;MATLINPFKKLIFLISFIILLTGIFFGFVSIQNCVLNYNPPKTKSQIEQLVKKSADSSKTRFVSDDKHYQRNLFVSDIHGRLSGLKKTLTEIHFSKNDRLFVLGDSIDHGRFGFDALLYLLKTLPDAGYHVRVMMGNHEQMWSELASDGKTDEEQLSNAIVTIDIYEGAPPNGWQYSIENWKKLSVTDRQFLLTEMKNNFGQPEQLIEKIGNKWVALSHSAKMSLSYEKEKTKDLFWEHLPGDSFERRNSVAKAVGVPNTDVQVFVGHVSGFLFGKHRNYICLDNTIVNGTLEQFEAVPVKIYCLEQEKFLG
;
A
#
# COMPACT_ATOMS: atom_id res chain seq x y z
N MET A 1 -24.76 -57.25 -41.86
CA MET A 1 -24.83 -55.84 -42.41
C MET A 1 -24.36 -54.87 -41.32
N ALA A 2 -23.13 -54.43 -41.37
CA ALA A 2 -22.63 -53.41 -40.49
C ALA A 2 -23.03 -52.03 -41.05
N THR A 3 -23.94 -51.37 -40.37
CA THR A 3 -24.35 -49.99 -40.75
C THR A 3 -23.18 -49.05 -40.56
N LEU A 4 -22.55 -48.65 -41.63
CA LEU A 4 -21.55 -47.58 -41.69
C LEU A 4 -22.20 -46.29 -41.18
N ILE A 5 -21.90 -45.92 -39.94
CA ILE A 5 -22.33 -44.65 -39.38
C ILE A 5 -21.61 -43.58 -40.18
N ASN A 6 -22.37 -42.73 -40.86
CA ASN A 6 -21.89 -41.62 -41.68
C ASN A 6 -20.84 -40.79 -40.90
N PRO A 7 -19.63 -40.59 -41.45
CA PRO A 7 -18.53 -39.85 -40.75
C PRO A 7 -18.94 -38.46 -40.32
N PHE A 8 -19.89 -37.87 -41.02
CA PHE A 8 -20.43 -36.56 -40.65
C PHE A 8 -21.23 -36.59 -39.32
N LYS A 9 -22.01 -37.68 -39.08
CA LYS A 9 -22.73 -37.88 -37.82
C LYS A 9 -21.76 -38.12 -36.64
N LYS A 10 -20.64 -38.83 -36.88
CA LYS A 10 -19.59 -39.01 -35.87
C LYS A 10 -18.92 -37.69 -35.51
N LEU A 11 -18.66 -36.84 -36.49
CA LEU A 11 -18.07 -35.52 -36.28
C LEU A 11 -19.00 -34.62 -35.46
N ILE A 12 -20.28 -34.57 -35.82
CA ILE A 12 -21.27 -33.77 -35.08
C ILE A 12 -21.37 -34.25 -33.64
N PHE A 13 -21.40 -35.56 -33.41
CA PHE A 13 -21.47 -36.12 -32.05
C PHE A 13 -20.22 -35.78 -31.23
N LEU A 14 -19.04 -35.84 -31.84
CA LEU A 14 -17.78 -35.47 -31.20
C LEU A 14 -17.74 -33.96 -30.82
N ILE A 15 -18.18 -33.12 -31.71
CA ILE A 15 -18.25 -31.66 -31.46
C ILE A 15 -19.25 -31.37 -30.33
N SER A 16 -20.43 -31.97 -30.37
CA SER A 16 -21.44 -31.81 -29.32
C SER A 16 -20.96 -32.32 -27.96
N PHE A 17 -20.20 -33.42 -27.94
CA PHE A 17 -19.61 -33.98 -26.73
C PHE A 17 -18.51 -33.08 -26.15
N ILE A 18 -17.67 -32.50 -27.01
CA ILE A 18 -16.64 -31.49 -26.60
C ILE A 18 -17.31 -30.26 -26.01
N ILE A 19 -18.35 -29.73 -26.64
CA ILE A 19 -19.09 -28.54 -26.15
C ILE A 19 -19.74 -28.86 -24.78
N LEU A 20 -20.30 -30.05 -24.63
CA LEU A 20 -20.88 -30.47 -23.36
C LEU A 20 -19.82 -30.59 -22.26
N LEU A 21 -18.66 -31.20 -22.54
CA LEU A 21 -17.56 -31.35 -21.59
C LEU A 21 -16.97 -30.00 -21.21
N THR A 22 -16.79 -29.08 -22.17
CA THR A 22 -16.31 -27.71 -21.87
C THR A 22 -17.34 -26.97 -21.03
N GLY A 23 -18.63 -27.05 -21.34
CA GLY A 23 -19.70 -26.46 -20.54
C GLY A 23 -19.73 -26.97 -19.09
N ILE A 24 -19.57 -28.28 -18.92
CA ILE A 24 -19.47 -28.92 -17.57
C ILE A 24 -18.21 -28.45 -16.85
N PHE A 25 -17.06 -28.40 -17.56
CA PHE A 25 -15.79 -27.93 -16.98
C PHE A 25 -15.88 -26.47 -16.54
N PHE A 26 -16.39 -25.57 -17.39
CA PHE A 26 -16.61 -24.18 -17.03
C PHE A 26 -17.62 -24.00 -15.90
N GLY A 27 -18.69 -24.78 -15.89
CA GLY A 27 -19.66 -24.82 -14.79
C GLY A 27 -19.01 -25.27 -13.47
N PHE A 28 -18.19 -26.32 -13.50
CA PHE A 28 -17.47 -26.84 -12.32
C PHE A 28 -16.44 -25.82 -11.81
N VAL A 29 -15.65 -25.19 -12.70
CA VAL A 29 -14.70 -24.13 -12.33
C VAL A 29 -15.44 -22.92 -11.74
N SER A 30 -16.59 -22.55 -12.30
CA SER A 30 -17.42 -21.46 -11.77
C SER A 30 -17.97 -21.77 -10.38
N ILE A 31 -18.46 -23.00 -10.16
CA ILE A 31 -18.94 -23.44 -8.85
C ILE A 31 -17.80 -23.54 -7.84
N GLN A 32 -16.63 -24.09 -8.21
CA GLN A 32 -15.45 -24.11 -7.35
C GLN A 32 -15.02 -22.70 -6.97
N ASN A 33 -14.95 -21.77 -7.92
CA ASN A 33 -14.63 -20.38 -7.63
C ASN A 33 -15.66 -19.72 -6.70
N CYS A 34 -16.94 -20.03 -6.87
CA CYS A 34 -18.00 -19.55 -5.98
C CYS A 34 -17.86 -20.11 -4.57
N VAL A 35 -17.56 -21.40 -4.43
CA VAL A 35 -17.36 -22.08 -3.13
C VAL A 35 -16.08 -21.62 -2.46
N LEU A 36 -14.98 -21.46 -3.21
CA LEU A 36 -13.69 -21.01 -2.67
C LEU A 36 -13.73 -19.54 -2.21
N ASN A 37 -14.62 -18.73 -2.78
CA ASN A 37 -14.77 -17.33 -2.44
C ASN A 37 -15.93 -17.03 -1.48
N TYR A 38 -16.65 -18.08 -1.03
CA TYR A 38 -17.72 -17.89 -0.07
C TYR A 38 -17.17 -17.71 1.34
N ASN A 39 -17.29 -16.50 1.83
CA ASN A 39 -17.01 -16.15 3.21
C ASN A 39 -18.34 -15.95 3.94
N PRO A 40 -18.60 -16.67 5.04
CA PRO A 40 -19.85 -16.48 5.77
C PRO A 40 -19.90 -15.04 6.30
N PRO A 41 -21.04 -14.33 6.11
CA PRO A 41 -21.16 -12.95 6.60
C PRO A 41 -20.93 -12.87 8.10
N LYS A 42 -20.13 -11.88 8.53
CA LYS A 42 -19.95 -11.57 9.95
C LYS A 42 -21.02 -10.60 10.42
N THR A 43 -21.51 -10.84 11.63
CA THR A 43 -22.42 -9.89 12.28
C THR A 43 -21.69 -8.58 12.64
N LYS A 44 -22.45 -7.49 12.84
CA LYS A 44 -21.89 -6.22 13.30
C LYS A 44 -21.07 -6.40 14.57
N SER A 45 -21.58 -7.16 15.54
CA SER A 45 -20.86 -7.44 16.80
C SER A 45 -19.54 -8.19 16.59
N GLN A 46 -19.46 -9.12 15.65
CA GLN A 46 -18.20 -9.82 15.33
C GLN A 46 -17.18 -8.89 14.68
N ILE A 47 -17.62 -7.95 13.86
CA ILE A 47 -16.76 -6.91 13.28
C ILE A 47 -16.27 -5.96 14.39
N GLU A 48 -17.15 -5.51 15.28
CA GLU A 48 -16.78 -4.66 16.43
C GLU A 48 -15.76 -5.34 17.34
N GLN A 49 -15.92 -6.65 17.60
CA GLN A 49 -14.94 -7.42 18.36
C GLN A 49 -13.57 -7.52 17.65
N LEU A 50 -13.57 -7.69 16.33
CA LEU A 50 -12.34 -7.73 15.52
C LEU A 50 -11.62 -6.37 15.58
N VAL A 51 -12.37 -5.27 15.42
CA VAL A 51 -11.84 -3.89 15.54
C VAL A 51 -11.25 -3.68 16.92
N LYS A 52 -12.00 -4.00 17.99
CA LYS A 52 -11.54 -3.84 19.37
C LYS A 52 -10.28 -4.68 19.68
N LYS A 53 -10.25 -5.94 19.22
CA LYS A 53 -9.09 -6.84 19.42
C LYS A 53 -7.82 -6.31 18.76
N SER A 54 -7.96 -5.63 17.62
CA SER A 54 -6.83 -5.11 16.84
C SER A 54 -6.48 -3.65 17.13
N ALA A 55 -7.21 -2.96 18.03
CA ALA A 55 -7.08 -1.51 18.22
C ALA A 55 -5.66 -1.07 18.57
N ASP A 56 -4.97 -1.86 19.40
CA ASP A 56 -3.61 -1.57 19.87
C ASP A 56 -2.55 -2.39 19.10
N SER A 57 -2.95 -3.09 18.03
CA SER A 57 -1.99 -3.86 17.24
C SER A 57 -1.09 -2.94 16.44
N SER A 58 0.21 -3.12 16.56
CA SER A 58 1.22 -2.48 15.71
C SER A 58 1.35 -3.14 14.35
N LYS A 59 0.89 -4.37 14.22
CA LYS A 59 0.98 -5.16 12.98
C LYS A 59 -0.20 -4.94 12.07
N THR A 60 -1.37 -5.39 12.48
CA THR A 60 -2.59 -5.31 11.69
C THR A 60 -3.70 -4.70 12.52
N ARG A 61 -4.27 -3.60 12.06
CA ARG A 61 -5.41 -2.94 12.70
C ARG A 61 -6.61 -2.94 11.78
N PHE A 62 -7.75 -3.37 12.32
CA PHE A 62 -9.04 -3.24 11.65
C PHE A 62 -9.74 -1.97 12.12
N VAL A 63 -10.31 -1.24 11.18
CA VAL A 63 -11.08 -0.03 11.42
C VAL A 63 -12.43 -0.14 10.72
N SER A 64 -13.50 0.15 11.45
CA SER A 64 -14.83 0.31 10.88
C SER A 64 -15.37 1.61 11.46
N ASP A 65 -15.18 2.67 10.71
CA ASP A 65 -15.51 4.04 11.09
C ASP A 65 -16.65 4.51 10.17
N ASP A 66 -17.66 5.15 10.75
CA ASP A 66 -18.80 5.69 10.01
C ASP A 66 -18.55 7.13 9.48
N LYS A 67 -17.32 7.62 9.57
CA LYS A 67 -16.95 8.92 9.00
C LYS A 67 -17.03 8.88 7.48
N HIS A 68 -17.78 9.82 6.93
CA HIS A 68 -17.89 9.98 5.49
C HIS A 68 -16.95 11.08 5.00
N TYR A 69 -16.07 10.72 4.08
CA TYR A 69 -15.24 11.65 3.32
C TYR A 69 -15.77 11.73 1.89
N GLN A 70 -15.62 12.89 1.26
CA GLN A 70 -16.03 13.07 -0.12
C GLN A 70 -15.22 12.17 -1.05
N ARG A 71 -13.90 12.07 -0.79
CA ARG A 71 -13.01 11.18 -1.50
C ARG A 71 -12.00 10.56 -0.54
N ASN A 72 -11.69 9.29 -0.76
CA ASN A 72 -10.58 8.60 -0.13
C ASN A 72 -9.48 8.44 -1.17
N LEU A 73 -8.35 9.08 -0.91
CA LEU A 73 -7.22 9.25 -1.81
C LEU A 73 -6.04 8.44 -1.26
N PHE A 74 -5.30 7.78 -2.16
CA PHE A 74 -4.19 6.91 -1.79
C PHE A 74 -2.96 7.24 -2.62
N VAL A 75 -1.81 7.37 -1.96
CA VAL A 75 -0.50 7.63 -2.55
C VAL A 75 0.56 6.84 -1.80
N SER A 76 1.65 6.52 -2.46
CA SER A 76 2.84 5.91 -1.85
C SER A 76 4.11 6.41 -2.55
N ASP A 77 5.26 6.15 -1.94
CA ASP A 77 6.58 6.32 -2.56
C ASP A 77 6.79 7.74 -3.12
N ILE A 78 6.56 8.73 -2.28
CA ILE A 78 6.71 10.15 -2.65
C ILE A 78 8.20 10.49 -2.82
N HIS A 79 9.05 9.94 -1.94
CA HIS A 79 10.50 10.06 -2.04
C HIS A 79 10.98 11.49 -2.27
N GLY A 80 10.60 12.41 -1.40
CA GLY A 80 11.06 13.80 -1.49
C GLY A 80 10.54 14.63 -2.67
N ARG A 81 9.62 14.09 -3.49
CA ARG A 81 8.96 14.83 -4.60
C ARG A 81 7.86 15.76 -4.10
N LEU A 82 8.18 16.59 -3.09
CA LEU A 82 7.22 17.48 -2.42
C LEU A 82 6.53 18.44 -3.40
N SER A 83 7.28 19.00 -4.35
CA SER A 83 6.72 19.91 -5.36
C SER A 83 5.71 19.20 -6.26
N GLY A 84 6.00 17.96 -6.67
CA GLY A 84 5.09 17.10 -7.43
C GLY A 84 3.82 16.77 -6.64
N LEU A 85 3.97 16.39 -5.36
CA LEU A 85 2.82 16.13 -4.49
C LEU A 85 1.92 17.36 -4.35
N LYS A 86 2.49 18.53 -4.01
CA LYS A 86 1.74 19.80 -3.89
C LYS A 86 1.00 20.17 -5.16
N LYS A 87 1.67 20.01 -6.32
CA LYS A 87 1.06 20.25 -7.63
C LYS A 87 -0.14 19.33 -7.85
N THR A 88 0.04 18.03 -7.66
CA THR A 88 -1.05 17.05 -7.83
C THR A 88 -2.21 17.34 -6.88
N LEU A 89 -1.95 17.60 -5.59
CA LEU A 89 -3.02 17.95 -4.63
C LEU A 89 -3.79 19.20 -5.05
N THR A 90 -3.11 20.19 -5.63
CA THR A 90 -3.74 21.41 -6.16
C THR A 90 -4.61 21.09 -7.39
N GLU A 91 -4.07 20.35 -8.35
CA GLU A 91 -4.77 19.98 -9.60
C GLU A 91 -6.03 19.17 -9.36
N ILE A 92 -6.00 18.26 -8.38
CA ILE A 92 -7.18 17.45 -8.00
C ILE A 92 -8.13 18.19 -7.06
N HIS A 93 -7.83 19.44 -6.70
CA HIS A 93 -8.61 20.23 -5.73
C HIS A 93 -8.79 19.49 -4.39
N PHE A 94 -7.68 18.99 -3.82
CA PHE A 94 -7.70 18.32 -2.50
C PHE A 94 -8.26 19.26 -1.44
N SER A 95 -9.23 18.78 -0.68
CA SER A 95 -10.01 19.58 0.27
C SER A 95 -10.08 18.94 1.66
N LYS A 96 -10.59 19.69 2.64
CA LYS A 96 -10.83 19.20 4.01
C LYS A 96 -11.93 18.14 4.10
N ASN A 97 -12.73 17.98 3.05
CA ASN A 97 -13.74 16.94 2.95
C ASN A 97 -13.18 15.62 2.41
N ASP A 98 -11.94 15.61 1.96
CA ASP A 98 -11.23 14.43 1.47
C ASP A 98 -10.36 13.84 2.58
N ARG A 99 -9.97 12.58 2.40
CA ARG A 99 -8.97 11.93 3.23
C ARG A 99 -7.85 11.37 2.37
N LEU A 100 -6.60 11.63 2.76
CA LEU A 100 -5.40 11.15 2.09
C LEU A 100 -4.71 10.07 2.93
N PHE A 101 -4.49 8.90 2.34
CA PHE A 101 -3.64 7.86 2.87
C PHE A 101 -2.29 7.87 2.13
N VAL A 102 -1.21 7.89 2.88
CA VAL A 102 0.16 7.79 2.39
C VAL A 102 0.73 6.46 2.88
N LEU A 103 1.09 5.57 1.97
CA LEU A 103 1.50 4.22 2.31
C LEU A 103 3.02 4.07 2.48
N GLY A 104 3.69 5.11 2.95
CA GLY A 104 5.12 5.09 3.25
C GLY A 104 5.99 5.65 2.13
N ASP A 105 7.29 5.64 2.40
CA ASP A 105 8.35 6.13 1.53
C ASP A 105 8.16 7.58 1.07
N SER A 106 8.00 8.46 2.05
CA SER A 106 7.93 9.90 1.81
C SER A 106 9.33 10.53 1.68
N ILE A 107 10.32 9.90 2.32
CA ILE A 107 11.71 10.38 2.41
C ILE A 107 12.64 9.67 1.42
N ASP A 108 13.89 10.16 1.36
CA ASP A 108 14.99 9.68 0.52
C ASP A 108 14.77 9.88 -0.99
N HIS A 109 15.74 9.50 -1.80
CA HIS A 109 15.85 9.68 -3.24
C HIS A 109 15.78 11.16 -3.71
N GLY A 110 14.74 11.91 -3.36
CA GLY A 110 14.58 13.33 -3.73
C GLY A 110 15.05 14.30 -2.64
N ARG A 111 15.17 15.59 -3.01
CA ARG A 111 15.78 16.63 -2.15
C ARG A 111 14.97 17.00 -0.91
N PHE A 112 13.67 16.78 -0.91
CA PHE A 112 12.74 17.34 0.09
C PHE A 112 12.02 16.25 0.89
N GLY A 113 12.74 15.16 1.27
CA GLY A 113 12.14 14.02 1.95
C GLY A 113 11.52 14.39 3.29
N PHE A 114 12.29 14.98 4.20
CA PHE A 114 11.76 15.38 5.51
C PHE A 114 10.80 16.56 5.44
N ASP A 115 10.96 17.46 4.47
CA ASP A 115 9.96 18.50 4.21
C ASP A 115 8.63 17.91 3.74
N ALA A 116 8.67 16.83 2.91
CA ALA A 116 7.47 16.11 2.50
C ALA A 116 6.80 15.43 3.69
N LEU A 117 7.58 14.79 4.55
CA LEU A 117 7.08 14.15 5.76
C LEU A 117 6.46 15.16 6.73
N LEU A 118 7.12 16.32 6.97
CA LEU A 118 6.55 17.41 7.76
C LEU A 118 5.27 17.97 7.14
N TYR A 119 5.24 18.13 5.83
CA TYR A 119 4.04 18.58 5.14
C TYR A 119 2.85 17.66 5.40
N LEU A 120 3.08 16.35 5.36
CA LEU A 120 2.06 15.33 5.56
C LEU A 120 1.65 15.14 7.03
N LEU A 121 2.62 15.15 7.96
CA LEU A 121 2.38 14.87 9.38
C LEU A 121 1.98 16.10 10.20
N LYS A 122 2.36 17.31 9.76
CA LYS A 122 2.16 18.55 10.51
C LYS A 122 1.39 19.58 9.69
N THR A 123 1.93 20.03 8.55
CA THR A 123 1.36 21.18 7.83
C THR A 123 -0.08 20.94 7.36
N LEU A 124 -0.37 19.82 6.73
CA LEU A 124 -1.73 19.50 6.29
C LEU A 124 -2.68 19.26 7.47
N PRO A 125 -2.33 18.44 8.49
CA PRO A 125 -3.19 18.25 9.68
C PRO A 125 -3.46 19.56 10.43
N ASP A 126 -2.45 20.40 10.67
CA ASP A 126 -2.60 21.68 11.36
C ASP A 126 -3.53 22.64 10.58
N ALA A 127 -3.55 22.52 9.25
CA ALA A 127 -4.47 23.25 8.39
C ALA A 127 -5.88 22.61 8.33
N GLY A 128 -6.12 21.51 9.04
CA GLY A 128 -7.41 20.82 9.14
C GLY A 128 -7.70 19.82 8.02
N TYR A 129 -6.68 19.37 7.29
CA TYR A 129 -6.82 18.28 6.32
C TYR A 129 -6.70 16.91 7.01
N HIS A 130 -7.39 15.93 6.46
CA HIS A 130 -7.33 14.56 6.96
C HIS A 130 -6.27 13.76 6.21
N VAL A 131 -5.14 13.57 6.86
CA VAL A 131 -4.01 12.80 6.33
C VAL A 131 -3.67 11.67 7.29
N ARG A 132 -3.45 10.49 6.75
CA ARG A 132 -2.92 9.33 7.48
C ARG A 132 -1.68 8.83 6.78
N VAL A 133 -0.55 8.88 7.46
CA VAL A 133 0.74 8.41 6.97
C VAL A 133 1.03 7.06 7.60
N MET A 134 1.47 6.10 6.80
CA MET A 134 2.00 4.81 7.21
C MET A 134 3.51 4.80 6.96
N MET A 135 4.22 3.94 7.67
CA MET A 135 5.67 3.78 7.45
C MET A 135 5.93 2.96 6.20
N GLY A 136 6.96 3.36 5.44
CA GLY A 136 7.66 2.52 4.51
C GLY A 136 8.99 2.02 5.07
N ASN A 137 9.78 1.31 4.26
CA ASN A 137 11.08 0.82 4.68
C ASN A 137 12.08 1.96 4.90
N HIS A 138 11.98 3.06 4.15
CA HIS A 138 12.84 4.22 4.33
C HIS A 138 12.58 4.90 5.69
N GLU A 139 11.34 5.16 6.05
CA GLU A 139 11.03 5.68 7.38
C GLU A 139 11.41 4.70 8.50
N GLN A 140 11.26 3.39 8.29
CA GLN A 140 11.67 2.39 9.27
C GLN A 140 13.17 2.48 9.57
N MET A 141 14.02 2.56 8.54
CA MET A 141 15.46 2.70 8.70
C MET A 141 15.83 3.93 9.54
N TRP A 142 15.23 5.09 9.23
CA TRP A 142 15.44 6.31 10.00
C TRP A 142 14.89 6.21 11.43
N SER A 143 13.77 5.54 11.64
CA SER A 143 13.19 5.30 12.97
C SER A 143 14.09 4.41 13.83
N GLU A 144 14.70 3.38 13.25
CA GLU A 144 15.67 2.52 13.95
C GLU A 144 16.88 3.32 14.39
N LEU A 145 17.43 4.18 13.54
CA LEU A 145 18.54 5.07 13.88
C LEU A 145 18.19 6.05 15.02
N ALA A 146 17.00 6.63 14.95
CA ALA A 146 16.51 7.54 15.99
C ALA A 146 16.28 6.83 17.33
N SER A 147 15.85 5.57 17.32
CA SER A 147 15.62 4.74 18.51
C SER A 147 16.91 4.35 19.21
N ASP A 148 18.01 4.17 18.47
CA ASP A 148 19.33 3.88 18.99
C ASP A 148 20.02 5.09 19.66
N GLY A 149 19.33 6.24 19.75
CA GLY A 149 19.88 7.46 20.34
C GLY A 149 20.85 8.20 19.41
N LYS A 150 20.99 7.76 18.16
CA LYS A 150 21.80 8.38 17.13
C LYS A 150 21.09 9.60 16.55
N THR A 151 20.95 10.62 17.39
CA THR A 151 20.15 11.83 17.06
C THR A 151 21.00 13.03 16.68
N ASP A 152 22.33 12.96 16.87
CA ASP A 152 23.22 13.98 16.36
C ASP A 152 23.61 13.71 14.90
N GLU A 153 23.96 14.80 14.20
CA GLU A 153 24.18 14.77 12.75
C GLU A 153 25.36 13.88 12.33
N GLU A 154 26.37 13.75 13.19
CA GLU A 154 27.56 12.95 12.91
C GLU A 154 27.24 11.46 13.07
N GLN A 155 26.58 11.09 14.15
CA GLN A 155 26.16 9.71 14.38
C GLN A 155 25.16 9.23 13.33
N LEU A 156 24.22 10.11 12.93
CA LEU A 156 23.28 9.83 11.87
C LEU A 156 24.01 9.63 10.52
N SER A 157 24.91 10.52 10.17
CA SER A 157 25.71 10.45 8.93
C SER A 157 26.57 9.18 8.88
N ASN A 158 27.22 8.84 9.98
CA ASN A 158 28.06 7.64 10.05
C ASN A 158 27.24 6.34 9.97
N ALA A 159 26.07 6.32 10.58
CA ALA A 159 25.17 5.17 10.51
C ALA A 159 24.64 4.95 9.08
N ILE A 160 24.34 6.01 8.36
CA ILE A 160 23.85 5.97 6.98
C ILE A 160 24.94 5.51 6.02
N VAL A 161 26.16 6.04 6.13
CA VAL A 161 27.31 5.59 5.33
C VAL A 161 27.55 4.09 5.53
N THR A 162 27.33 3.56 6.73
CA THR A 162 27.47 2.15 7.02
C THR A 162 26.44 1.30 6.29
N ILE A 163 25.20 1.78 6.17
CA ILE A 163 24.12 1.09 5.44
C ILE A 163 24.40 1.11 3.92
N ASP A 164 24.78 2.25 3.36
CA ASP A 164 25.14 2.38 1.92
C ASP A 164 26.28 1.44 1.51
N ILE A 165 27.27 1.22 2.38
CA ILE A 165 28.40 0.31 2.11
C ILE A 165 27.95 -1.16 2.13
N TYR A 166 27.00 -1.51 3.01
CA TYR A 166 26.57 -2.91 3.16
C TYR A 166 25.61 -3.36 2.03
N GLU A 167 24.86 -2.47 1.43
CA GLU A 167 23.86 -2.84 0.43
C GLU A 167 24.35 -2.75 -1.02
N GLY A 168 25.54 -2.19 -1.27
CA GLY A 168 26.16 -2.15 -2.61
C GLY A 168 25.32 -1.45 -3.69
N ALA A 169 24.28 -0.74 -3.26
CA ALA A 169 23.38 -0.01 -4.14
C ALA A 169 23.95 1.38 -4.47
N PRO A 170 23.64 1.96 -5.64
CA PRO A 170 23.88 3.36 -5.86
C PRO A 170 23.15 4.15 -4.76
N PRO A 171 23.72 5.28 -4.31
CA PRO A 171 23.19 5.99 -3.14
C PRO A 171 21.69 6.25 -3.31
N ASN A 172 20.88 5.76 -2.39
CA ASN A 172 19.41 5.89 -2.39
C ASN A 172 18.95 7.34 -2.16
N GLY A 173 19.79 8.32 -2.51
CA GLY A 173 19.51 9.74 -2.29
C GLY A 173 19.58 10.17 -0.82
N TRP A 174 20.13 9.36 0.07
CA TRP A 174 20.27 9.63 1.51
C TRP A 174 21.03 10.91 1.80
N GLN A 175 22.03 11.27 0.96
CA GLN A 175 22.72 12.54 1.07
C GLN A 175 21.75 13.73 1.01
N TYR A 176 20.69 13.65 0.19
CA TYR A 176 19.69 14.72 0.10
C TYR A 176 18.81 14.76 1.36
N SER A 177 18.47 13.59 1.92
CA SER A 177 17.75 13.51 3.19
C SER A 177 18.57 14.10 4.34
N ILE A 178 19.89 13.81 4.42
CA ILE A 178 20.78 14.42 5.40
C ILE A 178 20.85 15.92 5.23
N GLU A 179 21.04 16.40 4.01
CA GLU A 179 21.07 17.84 3.73
C GLU A 179 19.73 18.52 4.06
N ASN A 180 18.63 17.86 3.78
CA ASN A 180 17.29 18.33 4.11
C ASN A 180 17.10 18.38 5.63
N TRP A 181 17.48 17.30 6.35
CA TRP A 181 17.46 17.25 7.81
C TRP A 181 18.22 18.39 8.47
N LYS A 182 19.43 18.68 7.99
CA LYS A 182 20.27 19.78 8.50
C LYS A 182 19.63 21.16 8.35
N LYS A 183 18.80 21.35 7.34
CA LYS A 183 18.09 22.62 7.09
C LYS A 183 16.84 22.80 7.93
N LEU A 184 16.31 21.73 8.53
CA LEU A 184 15.13 21.80 9.37
C LEU A 184 15.40 22.59 10.66
N SER A 185 14.38 23.25 11.18
CA SER A 185 14.44 23.87 12.50
C SER A 185 14.61 22.81 13.59
N VAL A 186 15.19 23.20 14.73
CA VAL A 186 15.30 22.30 15.91
C VAL A 186 13.93 21.76 16.31
N THR A 187 12.90 22.59 16.28
CA THR A 187 11.53 22.19 16.64
C THR A 187 10.98 21.13 15.68
N ASP A 188 11.22 21.29 14.38
CA ASP A 188 10.73 20.33 13.38
C ASP A 188 11.48 19.02 13.44
N ARG A 189 12.80 19.05 13.69
CA ARG A 189 13.58 17.83 13.94
C ARG A 189 13.09 17.07 15.17
N GLN A 190 12.83 17.78 16.28
CA GLN A 190 12.29 17.17 17.51
C GLN A 190 10.90 16.59 17.29
N PHE A 191 10.04 17.28 16.52
CA PHE A 191 8.74 16.76 16.13
C PHE A 191 8.89 15.43 15.37
N LEU A 192 9.69 15.41 14.31
CA LEU A 192 9.90 14.19 13.51
C LEU A 192 10.51 13.04 14.32
N LEU A 193 11.50 13.31 15.18
CA LEU A 193 12.08 12.29 16.08
C LEU A 193 11.04 11.72 17.04
N THR A 194 10.14 12.56 17.54
CA THR A 194 9.04 12.11 18.40
C THR A 194 8.07 11.23 17.65
N GLU A 195 7.66 11.63 16.44
CA GLU A 195 6.78 10.85 15.59
C GLU A 195 7.41 9.50 15.22
N MET A 196 8.70 9.49 14.84
CA MET A 196 9.44 8.26 14.53
C MET A 196 9.51 7.31 15.73
N LYS A 197 9.82 7.82 16.94
CA LYS A 197 9.85 7.01 18.16
C LYS A 197 8.48 6.47 18.55
N ASN A 198 7.43 7.23 18.30
CA ASN A 198 6.05 6.82 18.54
C ASN A 198 5.49 5.97 17.39
N ASN A 199 6.35 5.62 16.43
CA ASN A 199 5.99 4.87 15.23
C ASN A 199 4.79 5.49 14.51
N PHE A 200 4.97 6.71 14.01
CA PHE A 200 3.96 7.27 13.11
C PHE A 200 3.60 6.20 12.07
N GLY A 201 2.53 6.10 11.58
CA GLY A 201 2.20 5.08 10.58
C GLY A 201 1.90 3.69 11.12
N GLN A 202 1.95 3.48 12.43
CA GLN A 202 1.39 2.25 12.95
C GLN A 202 -0.15 2.24 12.75
N PRO A 203 -0.67 1.12 12.40
CA PRO A 203 -0.09 -0.20 12.19
C PRO A 203 0.62 -0.33 10.84
N GLU A 204 1.47 -1.35 10.70
CA GLU A 204 2.10 -1.72 9.41
C GLU A 204 1.06 -2.09 8.35
N GLN A 205 -0.07 -2.64 8.79
CA GLN A 205 -1.23 -2.95 7.98
C GLN A 205 -2.48 -2.30 8.56
N LEU A 206 -3.19 -1.58 7.71
CA LEU A 206 -4.50 -1.04 8.02
C LEU A 206 -5.57 -1.70 7.15
N ILE A 207 -6.58 -2.27 7.78
CA ILE A 207 -7.74 -2.83 7.11
C ILE A 207 -8.95 -2.01 7.52
N GLU A 208 -9.46 -1.20 6.61
CA GLU A 208 -10.51 -0.26 6.91
C GLU A 208 -11.74 -0.44 6.02
N LYS A 209 -12.92 -0.31 6.62
CA LYS A 209 -14.18 -0.28 5.87
C LYS A 209 -14.45 1.14 5.37
N ILE A 210 -14.53 1.31 4.07
CA ILE A 210 -14.85 2.57 3.41
C ILE A 210 -16.09 2.36 2.53
N GLY A 211 -17.22 2.91 2.95
CA GLY A 211 -18.50 2.65 2.31
C GLY A 211 -18.83 1.15 2.31
N ASN A 212 -19.02 0.58 1.13
CA ASN A 212 -19.31 -0.85 0.97
C ASN A 212 -18.09 -1.72 0.74
N LYS A 213 -16.88 -1.13 0.67
CA LYS A 213 -15.62 -1.82 0.41
C LYS A 213 -14.77 -1.92 1.66
N TRP A 214 -14.00 -2.99 1.74
CA TRP A 214 -12.87 -3.09 2.66
C TRP A 214 -11.59 -2.78 1.90
N VAL A 215 -10.78 -1.89 2.44
CA VAL A 215 -9.46 -1.58 1.90
C VAL A 215 -8.39 -2.16 2.81
N ALA A 216 -7.41 -2.82 2.23
CA ALA A 216 -6.25 -3.34 2.94
C ALA A 216 -5.01 -2.58 2.46
N LEU A 217 -4.40 -1.84 3.36
CA LEU A 217 -3.32 -0.90 3.11
C LEU A 217 -2.03 -1.40 3.75
N SER A 218 -0.93 -1.38 3.02
CA SER A 218 0.43 -1.55 3.54
C SER A 218 1.43 -0.95 2.58
N HIS A 219 2.64 -0.71 3.06
CA HIS A 219 3.70 -0.26 2.18
C HIS A 219 4.09 -1.34 1.18
N SER A 220 4.44 -2.54 1.61
CA SER A 220 4.86 -3.62 0.71
C SER A 220 3.76 -4.67 0.44
N ALA A 221 4.04 -5.56 -0.50
CA ALA A 221 3.08 -6.55 -0.98
C ALA A 221 2.84 -7.75 -0.05
N LYS A 222 3.82 -8.12 0.78
CA LYS A 222 3.67 -9.25 1.70
C LYS A 222 2.94 -8.83 2.96
N MET A 223 1.79 -9.44 3.15
CA MET A 223 1.00 -9.22 4.36
C MET A 223 0.55 -10.53 4.96
N SER A 224 1.10 -10.83 6.12
CA SER A 224 0.50 -11.79 7.04
C SER A 224 -0.62 -11.12 7.84
N LEU A 225 -1.77 -11.77 7.93
CA LEU A 225 -2.81 -11.40 8.90
C LEU A 225 -2.51 -11.97 10.29
N SER A 226 -1.34 -12.57 10.50
CA SER A 226 -0.97 -13.07 11.82
C SER A 226 -0.80 -11.89 12.77
N TYR A 227 -1.62 -11.87 13.80
CA TYR A 227 -1.58 -10.87 14.88
C TYR A 227 -0.38 -11.08 15.82
N GLU A 228 0.34 -12.16 15.64
CA GLU A 228 1.34 -12.65 16.58
C GLU A 228 2.61 -13.11 15.85
N LYS A 229 3.74 -12.49 16.16
CA LYS A 229 5.10 -13.05 16.05
C LYS A 229 5.86 -13.04 14.73
N GLU A 230 5.47 -12.42 13.64
CA GLU A 230 6.39 -12.29 12.52
C GLU A 230 7.37 -11.13 12.71
N LYS A 231 8.64 -11.35 12.32
CA LYS A 231 9.68 -10.33 12.38
C LYS A 231 9.32 -9.17 11.45
N THR A 232 9.32 -7.96 11.98
CA THR A 232 8.92 -6.72 11.30
C THR A 232 9.62 -6.45 9.98
N LYS A 233 10.87 -6.90 9.82
CA LYS A 233 11.68 -6.59 8.64
C LYS A 233 11.10 -7.07 7.30
N ASP A 234 10.39 -8.19 7.30
CA ASP A 234 9.88 -8.79 6.06
C ASP A 234 8.68 -8.04 5.49
N LEU A 235 7.95 -7.25 6.30
CA LEU A 235 6.71 -6.58 5.89
C LEU A 235 6.94 -5.30 5.08
N PHE A 236 8.13 -4.71 5.14
CA PHE A 236 8.47 -3.49 4.42
C PHE A 236 9.31 -3.75 3.16
N TRP A 237 9.88 -4.94 2.99
CA TRP A 237 10.91 -5.23 1.99
C TRP A 237 10.51 -6.23 0.90
N GLU A 238 9.31 -6.74 0.90
CA GLU A 238 8.88 -7.72 -0.10
C GLU A 238 8.54 -7.05 -1.43
N HIS A 239 9.24 -7.47 -2.48
CA HIS A 239 9.12 -6.87 -3.81
C HIS A 239 8.07 -7.52 -4.72
N LEU A 240 7.54 -8.70 -4.39
CA LEU A 240 6.65 -9.43 -5.30
C LEU A 240 5.21 -9.44 -4.80
N PRO A 241 4.26 -8.93 -5.61
CA PRO A 241 2.84 -8.92 -5.25
C PRO A 241 2.17 -10.28 -5.41
N GLY A 242 2.94 -11.37 -5.54
CA GLY A 242 2.40 -12.73 -5.75
C GLY A 242 1.35 -13.15 -4.72
N ASP A 243 1.52 -12.74 -3.47
CA ASP A 243 0.65 -13.09 -2.37
C ASP A 243 -0.56 -12.16 -2.21
N SER A 244 -0.73 -11.17 -3.08
CA SER A 244 -1.85 -10.22 -3.02
C SER A 244 -3.22 -10.89 -3.15
N PHE A 245 -3.30 -12.03 -3.84
CA PHE A 245 -4.53 -12.80 -3.93
C PHE A 245 -4.86 -13.50 -2.60
N GLU A 246 -3.89 -14.14 -1.97
CA GLU A 246 -4.05 -14.78 -0.67
C GLU A 246 -4.40 -13.76 0.40
N ARG A 247 -3.75 -12.61 0.37
CA ARG A 247 -4.05 -11.49 1.25
C ARG A 247 -5.50 -11.02 1.11
N ARG A 248 -5.94 -10.76 -0.13
CA ARG A 248 -7.31 -10.36 -0.41
C ARG A 248 -8.32 -11.35 0.14
N ASN A 249 -8.08 -12.66 -0.07
CA ASN A 249 -8.90 -13.74 0.46
C ASN A 249 -8.85 -13.80 1.99
N SER A 250 -7.69 -13.63 2.59
CA SER A 250 -7.52 -13.65 4.05
C SER A 250 -8.27 -12.51 4.72
N VAL A 251 -8.19 -11.28 4.16
CA VAL A 251 -8.98 -10.14 4.63
C VAL A 251 -10.47 -10.40 4.46
N ALA A 252 -10.90 -10.82 3.27
CA ALA A 252 -12.29 -11.14 2.99
C ALA A 252 -12.86 -12.16 3.98
N LYS A 253 -12.10 -13.22 4.28
CA LYS A 253 -12.45 -14.23 5.30
C LYS A 253 -12.51 -13.64 6.71
N ALA A 254 -11.53 -12.78 7.07
CA ALA A 254 -11.47 -12.14 8.38
C ALA A 254 -12.68 -11.26 8.65
N VAL A 255 -13.16 -10.52 7.66
CA VAL A 255 -14.29 -9.59 7.78
C VAL A 255 -15.62 -10.18 7.32
N GLY A 256 -15.63 -11.37 6.72
CA GLY A 256 -16.85 -12.09 6.30
C GLY A 256 -17.55 -11.46 5.10
N VAL A 257 -16.80 -11.11 4.06
CA VAL A 257 -17.32 -10.56 2.80
C VAL A 257 -16.76 -11.32 1.60
N PRO A 258 -17.39 -11.22 0.41
CA PRO A 258 -16.78 -11.68 -0.83
C PRO A 258 -15.43 -11.00 -1.07
N ASN A 259 -14.47 -11.71 -1.68
CA ASN A 259 -13.16 -11.11 -1.98
C ASN A 259 -13.24 -9.95 -3.00
N THR A 260 -14.31 -9.86 -3.79
CA THR A 260 -14.60 -8.73 -4.68
C THR A 260 -14.83 -7.42 -3.93
N ASP A 261 -15.22 -7.50 -2.66
CA ASP A 261 -15.50 -6.33 -1.81
C ASP A 261 -14.25 -5.87 -1.05
N VAL A 262 -13.11 -6.52 -1.30
CA VAL A 262 -11.80 -6.14 -0.72
C VAL A 262 -10.92 -5.58 -1.81
N GLN A 263 -10.35 -4.40 -1.57
CA GLN A 263 -9.28 -3.80 -2.39
C GLN A 263 -7.98 -3.76 -1.60
N VAL A 264 -6.89 -4.16 -2.23
CA VAL A 264 -5.54 -4.17 -1.65
C VAL A 264 -4.73 -3.07 -2.30
N PHE A 265 -4.11 -2.22 -1.49
CA PHE A 265 -3.23 -1.14 -1.94
C PHE A 265 -1.83 -1.38 -1.40
N VAL A 266 -0.83 -1.19 -2.26
CA VAL A 266 0.60 -1.37 -1.96
C VAL A 266 1.45 -0.30 -2.64
N GLY A 267 2.65 -0.07 -2.11
CA GLY A 267 3.73 0.71 -2.71
C GLY A 267 4.97 -0.16 -2.96
N HIS A 268 6.17 0.38 -2.78
CA HIS A 268 7.49 -0.28 -2.64
C HIS A 268 8.04 -1.01 -3.88
N VAL A 269 7.30 -1.25 -4.91
CA VAL A 269 7.72 -2.19 -5.98
C VAL A 269 8.18 -1.52 -7.27
N SER A 270 8.51 -0.24 -7.21
CA SER A 270 8.92 0.63 -8.31
C SER A 270 7.96 0.68 -9.51
N GLY A 271 8.11 1.66 -10.37
CA GLY A 271 7.17 1.98 -11.46
C GLY A 271 6.81 0.86 -12.43
N PHE A 272 7.50 -0.30 -12.41
CA PHE A 272 7.16 -1.44 -13.26
C PHE A 272 5.79 -2.05 -12.95
N LEU A 273 5.34 -1.98 -11.69
CA LEU A 273 4.08 -2.56 -11.25
C LEU A 273 3.03 -1.49 -10.94
N PHE A 274 3.34 -0.21 -11.22
CA PHE A 274 2.37 0.86 -11.04
C PHE A 274 1.07 0.60 -11.78
N GLY A 275 -0.06 0.77 -11.09
CA GLY A 275 -1.37 0.66 -11.70
C GLY A 275 -2.34 -0.29 -11.01
N LYS A 276 -3.49 -0.48 -11.66
CA LYS A 276 -4.55 -1.37 -11.18
C LYS A 276 -4.36 -2.77 -11.76
N HIS A 277 -4.15 -3.73 -10.89
CA HIS A 277 -4.04 -5.15 -11.21
C HIS A 277 -5.27 -5.92 -10.73
N ARG A 278 -5.39 -7.19 -11.12
CA ARG A 278 -6.55 -8.02 -10.77
C ARG A 278 -6.81 -8.12 -9.26
N ASN A 279 -5.75 -8.20 -8.47
CA ASN A 279 -5.84 -8.48 -7.03
C ASN A 279 -5.35 -7.35 -6.14
N TYR A 280 -4.72 -6.31 -6.68
CA TYR A 280 -4.14 -5.19 -5.94
C TYR A 280 -4.05 -3.94 -6.80
N ILE A 281 -3.80 -2.80 -6.16
CA ILE A 281 -3.50 -1.52 -6.77
C ILE A 281 -2.12 -1.12 -6.26
N CYS A 282 -1.15 -1.01 -7.19
CA CYS A 282 0.19 -0.52 -6.88
C CYS A 282 0.21 1.01 -7.05
N LEU A 283 0.62 1.70 -6.00
CA LEU A 283 0.65 3.16 -5.95
C LEU A 283 2.04 3.72 -6.27
N ASP A 284 3.08 2.89 -6.22
CA ASP A 284 4.46 3.31 -6.48
C ASP A 284 4.67 3.60 -7.97
N ASN A 285 4.73 4.87 -8.31
CA ASN A 285 5.02 5.34 -9.66
C ASN A 285 6.44 5.92 -9.79
N THR A 286 7.35 5.55 -8.92
CA THR A 286 8.74 6.02 -8.95
C THR A 286 9.53 5.37 -10.09
N ILE A 287 10.43 6.15 -10.69
CA ILE A 287 11.42 5.66 -11.64
C ILE A 287 12.78 5.89 -10.99
N VAL A 288 13.37 4.83 -10.45
CA VAL A 288 14.61 4.91 -9.67
C VAL A 288 15.85 5.10 -10.56
N ASN A 289 15.74 4.82 -11.87
CA ASN A 289 16.84 4.95 -12.82
C ASN A 289 16.79 6.31 -13.52
N GLY A 290 17.83 7.12 -13.33
CA GLY A 290 17.93 8.42 -13.98
C GLY A 290 18.67 9.46 -13.14
N THR A 291 18.69 10.71 -13.61
CA THR A 291 19.20 11.83 -12.81
C THR A 291 18.19 12.26 -11.76
N LEU A 292 18.64 12.98 -10.73
CA LEU A 292 17.76 13.53 -9.70
C LEU A 292 16.66 14.43 -10.30
N GLU A 293 17.01 15.23 -11.31
CA GLU A 293 16.05 16.08 -12.00
C GLU A 293 14.98 15.27 -12.74
N GLN A 294 15.37 14.17 -13.37
CA GLN A 294 14.43 13.25 -14.03
C GLN A 294 13.52 12.59 -13.00
N PHE A 295 14.07 12.15 -11.87
CA PHE A 295 13.32 11.56 -10.78
C PHE A 295 12.29 12.54 -10.19
N GLU A 296 12.72 13.76 -9.87
CA GLU A 296 11.85 14.81 -9.30
C GLU A 296 10.78 15.30 -10.30
N ALA A 297 11.02 15.15 -11.60
CA ALA A 297 10.06 15.51 -12.65
C ALA A 297 8.91 14.51 -12.81
N VAL A 298 9.04 13.28 -12.27
CA VAL A 298 7.97 12.27 -12.31
C VAL A 298 6.76 12.77 -11.51
N PRO A 299 5.57 12.88 -12.11
CA PRO A 299 4.38 13.31 -11.38
C PRO A 299 4.04 12.35 -10.24
N VAL A 300 3.61 12.88 -9.12
CA VAL A 300 3.05 12.05 -8.03
C VAL A 300 1.61 11.71 -8.40
N LYS A 301 1.31 10.42 -8.56
CA LYS A 301 -0.03 9.94 -8.89
C LYS A 301 -0.80 9.55 -7.64
N ILE A 302 -2.05 9.96 -7.57
CA ILE A 302 -2.94 9.71 -6.43
C ILE A 302 -4.14 8.90 -6.90
N TYR A 303 -4.40 7.75 -6.28
CA TYR A 303 -5.58 6.95 -6.61
C TYR A 303 -6.80 7.44 -5.83
N CYS A 304 -7.93 7.61 -6.51
CA CYS A 304 -9.22 7.96 -5.90
C CYS A 304 -10.13 6.72 -5.87
N LEU A 305 -10.55 6.32 -4.66
CA LEU A 305 -11.38 5.12 -4.46
C LEU A 305 -12.75 5.26 -5.11
N GLU A 306 -13.41 6.39 -4.95
CA GLU A 306 -14.76 6.65 -5.43
C GLU A 306 -14.83 6.75 -6.95
N GLN A 307 -13.73 7.15 -7.59
CA GLN A 307 -13.62 7.25 -9.04
C GLN A 307 -12.91 6.04 -9.68
N GLU A 308 -12.37 5.15 -8.86
CA GLU A 308 -11.61 3.95 -9.25
C GLU A 308 -10.49 4.23 -10.27
N LYS A 309 -9.81 5.37 -10.17
CA LYS A 309 -8.75 5.81 -11.10
C LYS A 309 -7.65 6.61 -10.43
N PHE A 310 -6.50 6.67 -11.10
CA PHE A 310 -5.43 7.59 -10.76
C PHE A 310 -5.74 9.01 -11.23
N LEU A 311 -5.33 9.99 -10.43
CA LEU A 311 -5.45 11.43 -10.64
C LEU A 311 -4.06 12.08 -10.63
N GLY A 312 -3.91 13.22 -11.29
CA GLY A 312 -2.67 13.99 -11.38
C GLY A 312 -1.77 13.67 -12.56
#